data_aace1810813c0c449f60af6e8b447684
#
_entry.id   aace1810813c0c449f60af6e8b447684
#
_cell.length_a   1.000
_cell.length_b   1.000
_cell.length_c   1.000
_cell.angle_alpha   90.00
_cell.angle_beta   90.00
_cell.angle_gamma   90.00
#
_symmetry.space_group_name_H-M   'P 1'
#
loop_
_entity.id
_entity.type
_entity.pdbx_description
1 polymer ?
#
loop_
_entity_poly.entity_id
_entity_poly.type
_entity_poly.pdbx_seq_one_letter_code
_entity_poly.pdbx_strand_id
1 'polypeptide(L)'
;MRGRGGSLSADEFGIRPGEEMAALPADFDAGLHFIGRLRTPWQTRRDCPKNGLQTDDICTVEVDSAYRPGLRTITGCTHLILLYWMDQATRGLVVQQPRHADGPRGTFALRSPARPNPIALSVVELIERAGDTLRVRGLDCLDGTPLLDIKPYYASTDSRPEARVDRAGAEP
;
A
#
# COMPACT_ATOMS: atom_id res chain seq x y z
N MET A 1 -7.42 24.24 16.34
CA MET A 1 -6.33 23.51 17.00
C MET A 1 -5.41 22.96 15.92
N ARG A 2 -4.18 23.43 15.86
CA ARG A 2 -3.21 23.07 14.82
C ARG A 2 -2.59 21.72 15.19
N GLY A 3 -2.85 20.67 14.39
CA GLY A 3 -2.18 19.38 14.52
C GLY A 3 -0.71 19.52 14.18
N ARG A 4 0.16 19.18 15.11
CA ARG A 4 1.62 19.10 14.90
C ARG A 4 1.89 17.92 13.98
N GLY A 5 2.20 18.19 12.71
CA GLY A 5 2.87 17.25 11.84
C GLY A 5 4.30 17.10 12.33
N GLY A 6 4.59 16.05 13.07
CA GLY A 6 5.95 15.65 13.36
C GLY A 6 6.59 15.16 12.07
N SER A 7 7.50 15.95 11.51
CA SER A 7 8.47 15.50 10.52
C SER A 7 9.34 14.44 11.18
N LEU A 8 9.15 13.17 10.84
CA LEU A 8 10.12 12.13 11.14
C LEU A 8 11.37 12.48 10.34
N SER A 9 12.46 12.76 11.06
CA SER A 9 13.72 13.15 10.47
C SER A 9 14.29 12.01 9.61
N ALA A 10 14.97 12.37 8.52
CA ALA A 10 15.69 11.47 7.60
C ALA A 10 16.73 10.58 8.33
N ASP A 11 17.01 10.85 9.59
CA ASP A 11 18.07 10.18 10.37
C ASP A 11 17.67 8.80 10.92
N GLU A 12 16.38 8.47 11.01
CA GLU A 12 15.96 7.15 11.50
C GLU A 12 15.98 6.06 10.41
N PHE A 13 16.02 6.49 9.14
CA PHE A 13 16.25 5.62 7.98
C PHE A 13 17.23 6.32 7.05
N GLY A 14 18.50 6.38 7.43
CA GLY A 14 19.53 7.07 6.65
C GLY A 14 19.45 6.73 5.14
N ILE A 15 19.62 7.76 4.30
CA ILE A 15 19.71 7.60 2.84
C ILE A 15 20.91 6.71 2.56
N ARG A 16 20.70 5.62 1.85
CA ARG A 16 21.76 4.67 1.50
C ARG A 16 22.54 5.17 0.28
N PRO A 17 23.81 4.74 0.10
CA PRO A 17 24.56 5.06 -1.12
C PRO A 17 23.77 4.73 -2.39
N GLY A 18 23.69 5.69 -3.31
CA GLY A 18 22.93 5.57 -4.56
C GLY A 18 21.42 5.86 -4.45
N GLU A 19 20.92 6.23 -3.26
CA GLU A 19 19.53 6.69 -3.12
C GLU A 19 19.44 8.21 -3.32
N GLU A 20 18.33 8.66 -3.92
CA GLU A 20 18.10 10.08 -4.19
C GLU A 20 16.75 10.53 -3.63
N MET A 21 16.73 11.74 -3.08
CA MET A 21 15.54 12.41 -2.55
C MET A 21 15.10 13.54 -3.47
N ALA A 22 13.80 13.63 -3.73
CA ALA A 22 13.21 14.82 -4.33
C ALA A 22 12.75 15.81 -3.23
N ALA A 23 12.88 17.11 -3.50
CA ALA A 23 12.22 18.13 -2.70
C ALA A 23 10.71 18.07 -3.00
N LEU A 24 9.91 17.67 -2.00
CA LEU A 24 8.45 17.71 -2.14
C LEU A 24 7.95 19.14 -1.91
N PRO A 25 6.92 19.59 -2.67
CA PRO A 25 6.25 20.86 -2.40
C PRO A 25 5.69 20.90 -0.98
N ALA A 26 5.63 22.10 -0.39
CA ALA A 26 5.06 22.30 0.95
C ALA A 26 3.54 22.11 0.96
N ASP A 27 2.88 22.48 -0.12
CA ASP A 27 1.43 22.36 -0.29
C ASP A 27 1.06 21.09 -1.07
N PHE A 28 -0.13 20.58 -0.79
CA PHE A 28 -0.69 19.43 -1.49
C PHE A 28 -1.59 19.89 -2.65
N ASP A 29 -1.47 19.23 -3.80
CA ASP A 29 -2.34 19.50 -4.96
C ASP A 29 -3.77 19.00 -4.73
N ALA A 30 -3.97 17.96 -3.89
CA ALA A 30 -5.27 17.38 -3.58
C ALA A 30 -5.32 16.79 -2.18
N GLY A 31 -6.52 16.71 -1.61
CA GLY A 31 -6.79 15.99 -0.37
C GLY A 31 -7.32 14.58 -0.63
N LEU A 32 -7.18 13.71 0.39
CA LEU A 32 -7.72 12.34 0.39
C LEU A 32 -8.60 12.14 1.62
N HIS A 33 -9.65 11.33 1.48
CA HIS A 33 -10.42 10.81 2.59
C HIS A 33 -10.02 9.37 2.87
N PHE A 34 -9.74 9.05 4.13
CA PHE A 34 -9.65 7.66 4.56
C PHE A 34 -11.06 7.16 4.84
N ILE A 35 -11.41 6.03 4.23
CA ILE A 35 -12.75 5.45 4.34
C ILE A 35 -12.83 4.33 5.38
N GLY A 36 -11.72 4.08 6.10
CA GLY A 36 -11.62 3.02 7.09
C GLY A 36 -10.17 2.66 7.39
N ARG A 37 -9.98 1.46 7.94
CA ARG A 37 -8.65 0.94 8.31
C ARG A 37 -8.52 -0.54 8.00
N LEU A 38 -7.28 -0.96 7.76
CA LEU A 38 -6.90 -2.36 7.62
C LEU A 38 -6.39 -2.88 8.98
N ARG A 39 -6.91 -4.04 9.41
CA ARG A 39 -6.47 -4.74 10.62
C ARG A 39 -5.75 -5.99 10.22
N THR A 40 -4.50 -6.09 10.64
CA THR A 40 -3.60 -7.19 10.34
C THR A 40 -2.88 -7.64 11.62
N PRO A 41 -2.29 -8.83 11.67
CA PRO A 41 -1.52 -9.26 12.85
C PRO A 41 -0.16 -8.56 12.99
N TRP A 42 0.28 -7.78 11.99
CA TRP A 42 1.65 -7.25 11.94
C TRP A 42 1.74 -5.84 12.52
N GLN A 43 2.49 -5.73 13.61
CA GLN A 43 2.71 -4.46 14.32
C GLN A 43 3.98 -3.75 13.86
N THR A 44 4.94 -4.48 13.32
CA THR A 44 6.20 -3.91 12.83
C THR A 44 6.45 -4.31 11.37
N ARG A 45 7.22 -3.49 10.66
CA ARG A 45 7.59 -3.76 9.27
C ARG A 45 8.32 -5.09 9.07
N ARG A 46 8.99 -5.61 10.11
CA ARG A 46 9.72 -6.89 10.03
C ARG A 46 8.79 -8.08 10.04
N ASP A 47 7.61 -7.92 10.64
CA ASP A 47 6.61 -8.97 10.77
C ASP A 47 5.77 -9.11 9.50
N CYS A 48 5.67 -8.03 8.69
CA CYS A 48 4.90 -8.06 7.45
C CYS A 48 5.48 -9.04 6.43
N PRO A 49 4.64 -9.83 5.75
CA PRO A 49 5.06 -10.63 4.61
C PRO A 49 5.55 -9.71 3.48
N LYS A 50 6.37 -10.22 2.57
CA LYS A 50 6.87 -9.43 1.42
C LYS A 50 5.80 -9.12 0.38
N ASN A 51 4.75 -9.91 0.35
CA ASN A 51 3.53 -9.72 -0.44
C ASN A 51 2.41 -10.60 0.13
N GLY A 52 1.17 -10.26 -0.20
CA GLY A 52 -0.01 -10.94 0.32
C GLY A 52 -0.16 -12.43 -0.07
N LEU A 53 0.63 -12.94 -1.03
CA LEU A 53 0.61 -14.36 -1.41
C LEU A 53 1.49 -15.23 -0.48
N GLN A 54 2.23 -14.62 0.45
CA GLN A 54 3.13 -15.33 1.37
C GLN A 54 2.49 -15.62 2.73
N THR A 55 1.22 -15.33 2.89
CA THR A 55 0.49 -15.57 4.13
C THR A 55 -0.93 -16.04 3.83
N ASP A 56 -1.43 -16.92 4.68
CA ASP A 56 -2.83 -17.36 4.72
C ASP A 56 -3.63 -16.63 5.81
N ASP A 57 -3.02 -15.67 6.50
CA ASP A 57 -3.66 -14.92 7.57
C ASP A 57 -4.89 -14.17 7.05
N ILE A 58 -5.98 -14.31 7.80
CA ILE A 58 -7.21 -13.58 7.52
C ILE A 58 -7.13 -12.24 8.25
N CYS A 59 -7.13 -11.18 7.45
CA CYS A 59 -7.14 -9.81 7.91
C CYS A 59 -8.55 -9.22 7.87
N THR A 60 -8.72 -8.04 8.45
CA THR A 60 -10.00 -7.35 8.51
C THR A 60 -9.91 -5.98 7.85
N VAL A 61 -10.88 -5.64 7.03
CA VAL A 61 -11.11 -4.30 6.49
C VAL A 61 -12.26 -3.69 7.28
N GLU A 62 -11.97 -2.68 8.08
CA GLU A 62 -12.98 -1.90 8.81
C GLU A 62 -13.34 -0.67 7.97
N VAL A 63 -14.60 -0.59 7.54
CA VAL A 63 -15.10 0.56 6.77
C VAL A 63 -15.88 1.47 7.71
N ASP A 64 -15.58 2.77 7.71
CA ASP A 64 -16.29 3.72 8.54
C ASP A 64 -17.78 3.76 8.18
N SER A 65 -18.63 3.89 9.18
CA SER A 65 -20.08 3.75 9.05
C SER A 65 -20.72 4.69 8.01
N ALA A 66 -20.13 5.87 7.80
CA ALA A 66 -20.54 6.82 6.77
C ALA A 66 -20.43 6.25 5.35
N TYR A 67 -19.50 5.31 5.12
CA TYR A 67 -19.24 4.69 3.80
C TYR A 67 -19.87 3.29 3.67
N ARG A 68 -20.55 2.77 4.72
CA ARG A 68 -21.25 1.48 4.71
C ARG A 68 -22.15 1.25 3.48
N PRO A 69 -22.91 2.24 2.99
CA PRO A 69 -23.72 2.04 1.78
C PRO A 69 -22.93 1.62 0.54
N GLY A 70 -21.63 1.99 0.45
CA GLY A 70 -20.73 1.56 -0.62
C GLY A 70 -20.43 0.05 -0.62
N LEU A 71 -20.69 -0.66 0.48
CA LEU A 71 -20.53 -2.11 0.57
C LEU A 71 -21.72 -2.91 0.04
N ARG A 72 -22.76 -2.26 -0.49
CA ARG A 72 -23.90 -2.99 -1.08
C ARG A 72 -23.40 -3.88 -2.22
N THR A 73 -23.91 -5.12 -2.26
CA THR A 73 -23.58 -6.14 -3.26
C THR A 73 -22.12 -6.62 -3.31
N ILE A 74 -21.23 -6.15 -2.43
CA ILE A 74 -19.80 -6.52 -2.44
C ILE A 74 -19.59 -8.04 -2.27
N THR A 75 -20.53 -8.74 -1.63
CA THR A 75 -20.49 -10.20 -1.46
C THR A 75 -20.63 -10.99 -2.76
N GLY A 76 -20.98 -10.31 -3.86
CA GLY A 76 -20.90 -10.89 -5.20
C GLY A 76 -19.49 -10.92 -5.78
N CYS A 77 -18.51 -10.33 -5.13
CA CYS A 77 -17.12 -10.31 -5.54
C CYS A 77 -16.35 -11.42 -4.81
N THR A 78 -15.54 -12.21 -5.53
CA THR A 78 -14.61 -13.16 -4.93
C THR A 78 -13.30 -12.48 -4.53
N HIS A 79 -12.87 -11.47 -5.29
CA HIS A 79 -11.63 -10.72 -5.07
C HIS A 79 -11.88 -9.22 -5.16
N LEU A 80 -11.10 -8.49 -4.37
CA LEU A 80 -11.15 -7.03 -4.29
C LEU A 80 -9.74 -6.46 -4.50
N ILE A 81 -9.69 -5.26 -5.08
CA ILE A 81 -8.52 -4.40 -5.07
C ILE A 81 -8.70 -3.43 -3.91
N LEU A 82 -7.76 -3.44 -2.98
CA LEU A 82 -7.69 -2.49 -1.88
C LEU A 82 -6.60 -1.46 -2.17
N LEU A 83 -6.95 -0.18 -2.11
CA LEU A 83 -6.01 0.93 -2.13
C LEU A 83 -5.89 1.47 -0.71
N TYR A 84 -4.65 1.68 -0.24
CA TYR A 84 -4.40 2.13 1.12
C TYR A 84 -3.17 3.01 1.21
N TRP A 85 -3.09 3.79 2.27
CA TRP A 85 -2.05 4.77 2.49
C TRP A 85 -1.01 4.25 3.46
N MET A 86 0.24 4.10 3.00
CA MET A 86 1.37 3.66 3.81
C MET A 86 1.91 4.86 4.60
N ASP A 87 1.16 5.28 5.64
CA ASP A 87 1.35 6.53 6.39
C ASP A 87 2.69 6.63 7.11
N GLN A 88 3.34 5.50 7.40
CA GLN A 88 4.67 5.44 8.03
C GLN A 88 5.82 5.39 7.00
N ALA A 89 5.53 5.50 5.71
CA ALA A 89 6.55 5.40 4.68
C ALA A 89 7.22 6.74 4.41
N THR A 90 8.53 6.71 4.16
CA THR A 90 9.30 7.87 3.70
C THR A 90 8.81 8.35 2.33
N ARG A 91 8.51 9.64 2.19
CA ARG A 91 7.88 10.17 0.97
C ARG A 91 8.85 10.71 -0.07
N GLY A 92 10.02 11.18 0.32
CA GLY A 92 10.93 11.89 -0.59
C GLY A 92 11.75 11.02 -1.56
N LEU A 93 11.82 9.69 -1.36
CA LEU A 93 12.67 8.82 -2.17
C LEU A 93 12.16 8.67 -3.61
N VAL A 94 12.98 9.07 -4.58
CA VAL A 94 12.71 8.94 -6.02
C VAL A 94 13.66 7.96 -6.72
N VAL A 95 14.84 7.70 -6.13
CA VAL A 95 15.74 6.61 -6.48
C VAL A 95 16.03 5.80 -5.22
N GLN A 96 15.94 4.48 -5.31
CA GLN A 96 16.15 3.55 -4.20
C GLN A 96 17.21 2.51 -4.54
N GLN A 97 17.92 2.05 -3.51
CA GLN A 97 18.85 0.93 -3.58
C GLN A 97 18.22 -0.31 -2.95
N PRO A 98 17.54 -1.20 -3.71
CA PRO A 98 17.01 -2.44 -3.15
C PRO A 98 18.15 -3.35 -2.67
N ARG A 99 17.96 -4.06 -1.55
CA ARG A 99 19.02 -4.90 -0.92
C ARG A 99 19.56 -6.01 -1.82
N HIS A 100 18.78 -6.44 -2.82
CA HIS A 100 19.06 -7.56 -3.69
C HIS A 100 19.18 -7.15 -5.17
N ALA A 101 19.39 -5.85 -5.43
CA ALA A 101 19.59 -5.33 -6.79
C ALA A 101 21.04 -4.92 -6.98
N ASP A 102 21.53 -5.09 -8.19
CA ASP A 102 22.91 -4.78 -8.59
C ASP A 102 23.20 -3.28 -8.70
N GLY A 103 22.17 -2.42 -8.47
CA GLY A 103 22.31 -0.97 -8.53
C GLY A 103 21.04 -0.24 -8.12
N PRO A 104 21.11 1.11 -8.09
CA PRO A 104 19.96 1.96 -7.80
C PRO A 104 18.85 1.79 -8.85
N ARG A 105 17.60 2.01 -8.44
CA ARG A 105 16.41 1.92 -9.31
C ARG A 105 15.46 3.06 -9.03
N GLY A 106 14.86 3.59 -10.08
CA GLY A 106 13.79 4.57 -9.95
C GLY A 106 12.62 4.02 -9.12
N THR A 107 12.09 4.83 -8.21
CA THR A 107 11.00 4.41 -7.31
C THR A 107 9.78 3.88 -8.07
N PHE A 108 9.51 4.42 -9.27
CA PHE A 108 8.33 4.02 -10.06
C PHE A 108 8.50 2.66 -10.76
N ALA A 109 9.72 2.15 -10.85
CA ALA A 109 10.00 0.77 -11.26
C ALA A 109 9.91 -0.24 -10.11
N LEU A 110 9.55 0.21 -8.90
CA LEU A 110 9.44 -0.60 -7.70
C LEU A 110 8.04 -0.51 -7.09
N ARG A 111 7.64 -1.53 -6.34
CA ARG A 111 6.46 -1.52 -5.48
C ARG A 111 6.79 -1.22 -4.02
N SER A 112 7.90 -0.53 -3.78
CA SER A 112 8.29 -0.07 -2.45
C SER A 112 7.28 0.93 -1.90
N PRO A 113 6.96 0.89 -0.59
CA PRO A 113 6.13 1.91 0.06
C PRO A 113 6.76 3.30 0.08
N ALA A 114 8.11 3.38 0.08
CA ALA A 114 8.83 4.65 0.10
C ALA A 114 8.73 5.33 -1.27
N ARG A 115 7.85 6.34 -1.36
CA ARG A 115 7.54 7.07 -2.60
C ARG A 115 6.80 8.38 -2.29
N PRO A 116 6.76 9.35 -3.23
CA PRO A 116 6.10 10.65 -3.00
C PRO A 116 4.64 10.52 -2.54
N ASN A 117 3.87 9.66 -3.19
CA ASN A 117 2.52 9.29 -2.76
C ASN A 117 2.53 7.80 -2.39
N PRO A 118 2.64 7.45 -1.10
CA PRO A 118 2.77 6.07 -0.64
C PRO A 118 1.41 5.33 -0.66
N ILE A 119 0.79 5.32 -1.85
CA ILE A 119 -0.43 4.57 -2.13
C ILE A 119 -0.03 3.15 -2.50
N ALA A 120 -0.53 2.20 -1.73
CA ALA A 120 -0.34 0.78 -2.00
C ALA A 120 -1.60 0.16 -2.61
N LEU A 121 -1.41 -0.97 -3.25
CA LEU A 121 -2.46 -1.78 -3.86
C LEU A 121 -2.24 -3.24 -3.52
N SER A 122 -3.28 -3.91 -2.99
CA SER A 122 -3.32 -5.37 -2.85
C SER A 122 -4.58 -5.92 -3.49
N VAL A 123 -4.42 -7.04 -4.20
CA VAL A 123 -5.56 -7.87 -4.61
C VAL A 123 -5.77 -8.89 -3.51
N VAL A 124 -6.97 -8.91 -2.93
CA VAL A 124 -7.31 -9.76 -1.80
C VAL A 124 -8.49 -10.65 -2.14
N GLU A 125 -8.54 -11.85 -1.57
CA GLU A 125 -9.72 -12.70 -1.57
C GLU A 125 -10.72 -12.19 -0.53
N LEU A 126 -11.98 -12.02 -0.91
CA LEU A 126 -13.06 -11.70 0.01
C LEU A 126 -13.61 -13.01 0.61
N ILE A 127 -13.42 -13.20 1.91
CA ILE A 127 -13.88 -14.38 2.64
C ILE A 127 -15.31 -14.19 3.15
N GLU A 128 -15.57 -13.02 3.77
CA GLU A 128 -16.84 -12.77 4.43
C GLU A 128 -17.09 -11.26 4.60
N ARG A 129 -18.37 -10.88 4.70
CA ARG A 129 -18.80 -9.56 5.13
C ARG A 129 -19.68 -9.65 6.37
N ALA A 130 -19.38 -8.89 7.40
CA ALA A 130 -20.19 -8.72 8.62
C ALA A 130 -20.39 -7.22 8.89
N GLY A 131 -21.57 -6.69 8.52
CA GLY A 131 -21.87 -5.26 8.71
C GLY A 131 -20.94 -4.35 7.89
N ASP A 132 -20.09 -3.60 8.60
CA ASP A 132 -19.12 -2.66 8.03
C ASP A 132 -17.73 -3.30 7.83
N THR A 133 -17.60 -4.55 8.17
CA THR A 133 -16.35 -5.27 8.22
C THR A 133 -16.29 -6.30 7.11
N LEU A 134 -15.13 -6.38 6.42
CA LEU A 134 -14.82 -7.43 5.46
C LEU A 134 -13.66 -8.26 6.02
N ARG A 135 -13.79 -9.58 5.98
CA ARG A 135 -12.69 -10.51 6.22
C ARG A 135 -12.04 -10.84 4.88
N VAL A 136 -10.74 -10.67 4.79
CA VAL A 136 -9.99 -10.82 3.53
C VAL A 136 -8.69 -11.60 3.76
N ARG A 137 -8.18 -12.23 2.69
CA ARG A 137 -6.85 -12.84 2.64
C ARG A 137 -6.01 -12.16 1.56
N GLY A 138 -4.71 -11.95 1.84
CA GLY A 138 -3.80 -11.39 0.84
C GLY A 138 -3.31 -9.97 1.12
N LEU A 139 -3.45 -9.46 2.36
CA LEU A 139 -2.82 -8.23 2.80
C LEU A 139 -1.36 -8.46 3.25
N ASP A 140 -0.57 -7.38 3.22
CA ASP A 140 0.85 -7.37 3.61
C ASP A 140 1.27 -6.04 4.28
N CYS A 141 0.30 -5.30 4.82
CA CYS A 141 0.52 -3.99 5.45
C CYS A 141 0.46 -4.07 6.98
N LEU A 142 0.96 -3.02 7.64
CA LEU A 142 0.88 -2.87 9.10
C LEU A 142 -0.56 -2.78 9.60
N ASP A 143 -0.78 -3.20 10.84
CA ASP A 143 -2.05 -2.99 11.52
C ASP A 143 -2.40 -1.49 11.59
N GLY A 144 -3.68 -1.18 11.43
CA GLY A 144 -4.18 0.19 11.47
C GLY A 144 -3.94 1.02 10.22
N THR A 145 -3.34 0.46 9.16
CA THR A 145 -3.10 1.17 7.89
C THR A 145 -4.38 1.79 7.34
N PRO A 146 -4.38 3.11 7.02
CA PRO A 146 -5.56 3.81 6.50
C PRO A 146 -6.01 3.29 5.13
N LEU A 147 -7.29 3.00 5.00
CA LEU A 147 -7.92 2.55 3.76
C LEU A 147 -8.35 3.75 2.92
N LEU A 148 -8.01 3.75 1.63
CA LEU A 148 -8.38 4.79 0.67
C LEU A 148 -9.59 4.41 -0.18
N ASP A 149 -9.62 3.17 -0.70
CA ASP A 149 -10.64 2.74 -1.66
C ASP A 149 -10.74 1.22 -1.74
N ILE A 150 -11.90 0.73 -2.17
CA ILE A 150 -12.19 -0.67 -2.45
C ILE A 150 -12.77 -0.77 -3.86
N LYS A 151 -12.21 -1.64 -4.70
CA LYS A 151 -12.73 -1.90 -6.05
C LYS A 151 -12.92 -3.41 -6.25
N PRO A 152 -13.91 -3.85 -7.03
CA PRO A 152 -13.96 -5.23 -7.48
C PRO A 152 -12.76 -5.54 -8.39
N TYR A 153 -12.22 -6.75 -8.28
CA TYR A 153 -11.23 -7.25 -9.23
C TYR A 153 -11.93 -7.96 -10.40
N TYR A 154 -11.66 -7.49 -11.60
CA TYR A 154 -12.16 -8.10 -12.84
C TYR A 154 -11.01 -8.79 -13.58
N ALA A 155 -10.96 -10.12 -13.57
CA ALA A 155 -9.89 -10.87 -14.22
C ALA A 155 -9.76 -10.54 -15.73
N SER A 156 -10.87 -10.27 -16.40
CA SER A 156 -10.89 -9.88 -17.83
C SER A 156 -10.20 -8.55 -18.12
N THR A 157 -10.18 -7.65 -17.14
CA THR A 157 -9.64 -6.29 -17.31
C THR A 157 -8.29 -6.13 -16.60
N ASP A 158 -8.13 -6.73 -15.42
CA ASP A 158 -7.02 -6.46 -14.52
C ASP A 158 -5.87 -7.47 -14.67
N SER A 159 -6.15 -8.68 -15.20
CA SER A 159 -5.12 -9.71 -15.38
C SER A 159 -4.23 -9.41 -16.58
N ARG A 160 -2.90 -9.55 -16.39
CA ARG A 160 -1.87 -9.45 -17.43
C ARG A 160 -0.81 -10.54 -17.20
N PRO A 161 -1.12 -11.83 -17.48
CA PRO A 161 -0.24 -12.95 -17.14
C PRO A 161 1.12 -12.88 -17.86
N GLU A 162 1.18 -12.23 -19.03
CA GLU A 162 2.41 -12.08 -19.81
C GLU A 162 3.27 -10.89 -19.38
N ALA A 163 2.78 -10.04 -18.44
CA ALA A 163 3.52 -8.88 -17.95
C ALA A 163 4.90 -9.30 -17.39
N ARG A 164 5.93 -8.55 -17.70
CA ARG A 164 7.31 -8.79 -17.26
C ARG A 164 7.84 -7.52 -16.57
N VAL A 165 8.67 -7.75 -15.58
CA VAL A 165 9.51 -6.73 -14.96
C VAL A 165 10.94 -7.21 -15.10
N ASP A 166 11.74 -6.51 -15.88
CA ASP A 166 13.18 -6.81 -15.98
C ASP A 166 13.85 -6.40 -14.67
N ARG A 167 14.41 -7.37 -13.98
CA ARG A 167 15.12 -7.17 -12.71
C ARG A 167 16.61 -6.83 -12.93
N ALA A 168 17.15 -7.05 -14.11
CA ALA A 168 18.53 -6.73 -14.43
C ALA A 168 18.77 -5.23 -14.62
N GLY A 169 17.72 -4.43 -14.92
CA GLY A 169 17.72 -2.96 -14.79
C GLY A 169 18.80 -2.23 -15.56
N ALA A 170 19.16 -2.67 -16.77
CA ALA A 170 19.91 -1.82 -17.68
C ALA A 170 18.93 -0.85 -18.34
N GLU A 171 19.05 0.46 -18.04
CA GLU A 171 18.58 1.46 -18.98
C GLU A 171 19.44 1.33 -20.26
N PRO A 172 18.85 1.48 -21.45
CA PRO A 172 19.58 1.44 -22.71
C PRO A 172 20.57 2.58 -22.83
#